data_56d7dc662ccf11612b633ad176d6c038
#
_entry.id   56d7dc662ccf11612b633ad176d6c038
#
_cell.length_a   1.000
_cell.length_b   1.000
_cell.length_c   1.000
_cell.angle_alpha   90.00
_cell.angle_beta   90.00
_cell.angle_gamma   90.00
#
_symmetry.space_group_name_H-M   'P 1'
#
loop_
_entity.id
_entity.type
_entity.pdbx_description
1 polymer ?
#
loop_
_entity_poly.entity_id
_entity_poly.type
_entity_poly.pdbx_seq_one_letter_code
_entity_poly.pdbx_strand_id
1 'polypeptide(L)'
;MVIPANLRRQVIKRAANCCEYCGLAQTGQEATLHVDHVVPVVAGGQSTSENLALACVSCSLRKGARLVMVDPHTGEEVVLFDPRRDAWRLHFRWDGVRVVGITPTGRATVMALHMNRPVVS
;
A
#
# COMPACT_ATOMS: atom_id res chain seq x y z
N MET A 1 8.30 -16.59 -6.07
CA MET A 1 6.99 -17.10 -6.55
C MET A 1 6.58 -16.28 -7.76
N VAL A 2 6.18 -16.97 -8.82
CA VAL A 2 5.80 -16.31 -10.07
C VAL A 2 4.28 -16.04 -10.04
N ILE A 3 3.90 -14.80 -10.28
CA ILE A 3 2.50 -14.41 -10.40
C ILE A 3 2.11 -14.55 -11.89
N PRO A 4 1.05 -15.31 -12.22
CA PRO A 4 0.62 -15.45 -13.61
C PRO A 4 0.31 -14.10 -14.26
N ALA A 5 0.59 -13.99 -15.56
CA ALA A 5 0.41 -12.73 -16.29
C ALA A 5 -1.03 -12.23 -16.29
N ASN A 6 -1.99 -13.13 -16.37
CA ASN A 6 -3.42 -12.75 -16.34
C ASN A 6 -3.83 -12.18 -14.98
N LEU A 7 -3.31 -12.75 -13.89
CA LEU A 7 -3.56 -12.25 -12.54
C LEU A 7 -2.91 -10.89 -12.33
N ARG A 8 -1.68 -10.73 -12.81
CA ARG A 8 -0.96 -9.43 -12.77
C ARG A 8 -1.76 -8.35 -13.50
N ARG A 9 -2.27 -8.64 -14.70
CA ARG A 9 -3.10 -7.69 -15.45
C ARG A 9 -4.37 -7.31 -14.71
N GLN A 10 -5.01 -8.29 -14.06
CA GLN A 10 -6.21 -8.07 -13.25
C GLN A 10 -5.94 -7.11 -12.10
N VAL A 11 -4.84 -7.30 -11.40
CA VAL A 11 -4.44 -6.44 -10.26
C VAL A 11 -4.17 -5.02 -10.74
N ILE A 12 -3.43 -4.86 -11.83
CA ILE A 12 -3.11 -3.55 -12.40
C ILE A 12 -4.39 -2.82 -12.82
N LYS A 13 -5.29 -3.50 -13.51
CA LYS A 13 -6.54 -2.93 -13.98
C LYS A 13 -7.44 -2.51 -12.81
N ARG A 14 -7.58 -3.35 -11.82
CA ARG A 14 -8.39 -3.08 -10.61
C ARG A 14 -7.89 -1.85 -9.87
N ALA A 15 -6.57 -1.68 -9.80
CA ALA A 15 -5.94 -0.54 -9.14
C ALA A 15 -5.92 0.74 -9.99
N ALA A 16 -6.45 0.69 -11.22
CA ALA A 16 -6.35 1.80 -12.17
C ALA A 16 -4.90 2.25 -12.38
N ASN A 17 -3.97 1.31 -12.33
CA ASN A 17 -2.52 1.53 -12.50
C ASN A 17 -1.94 2.56 -11.51
N CYS A 18 -2.49 2.58 -10.30
CA CYS A 18 -2.03 3.44 -9.21
C CYS A 18 -1.64 2.60 -8.01
N CYS A 19 -0.69 3.10 -7.21
CA CYS A 19 -0.36 2.48 -5.92
C CYS A 19 -1.59 2.47 -5.03
N GLU A 20 -1.98 1.31 -4.54
CA GLU A 20 -3.19 1.16 -3.72
C GLU A 20 -2.98 1.64 -2.28
N TYR A 21 -1.75 2.00 -1.91
CA TYR A 21 -1.42 2.60 -0.61
C TYR A 21 -1.36 4.12 -0.70
N CYS A 22 -0.44 4.68 -1.46
CA CYS A 22 -0.21 6.13 -1.48
C CYS A 22 -0.87 6.87 -2.65
N GLY A 23 -1.46 6.14 -3.59
CA GLY A 23 -2.16 6.74 -4.73
C GLY A 23 -1.27 7.17 -5.89
N LEU A 24 0.04 6.91 -5.83
CA LEU A 24 0.96 7.30 -6.90
C LEU A 24 0.60 6.59 -8.20
N ALA A 25 0.36 7.37 -9.26
CA ALA A 25 0.06 6.81 -10.57
C ALA A 25 1.31 6.33 -11.29
N GLN A 26 1.19 5.27 -12.09
CA GLN A 26 2.27 4.78 -12.95
C GLN A 26 2.69 5.85 -13.96
N THR A 27 1.75 6.64 -14.45
CA THR A 27 2.02 7.71 -15.41
C THR A 27 3.06 8.69 -14.86
N GLY A 28 4.14 8.92 -15.61
CA GLY A 28 5.21 9.79 -15.19
C GLY A 28 6.25 9.16 -14.28
N GLN A 29 6.13 7.86 -13.99
CA GLN A 29 7.11 7.13 -13.18
C GLN A 29 7.99 6.28 -14.07
N GLU A 30 9.30 6.32 -13.84
CA GLU A 30 10.25 5.45 -14.53
C GLU A 30 10.15 4.01 -13.99
N ALA A 31 10.04 3.90 -12.67
CA ALA A 31 9.92 2.59 -12.02
C ALA A 31 8.53 2.02 -12.18
N THR A 32 8.44 0.75 -12.55
CA THR A 32 7.17 0.03 -12.68
C THR A 32 6.58 -0.23 -11.30
N LEU A 33 5.27 -0.04 -11.15
CA LEU A 33 4.56 -0.43 -9.94
C LEU A 33 4.60 -1.95 -9.79
N HIS A 34 4.65 -2.41 -8.55
CA HIS A 34 4.80 -3.83 -8.21
C HIS A 34 3.47 -4.45 -7.83
N VAL A 35 3.24 -5.70 -8.24
CA VAL A 35 2.19 -6.54 -7.68
C VAL A 35 2.75 -7.17 -6.41
N ASP A 36 2.21 -6.79 -5.27
CA ASP A 36 2.73 -7.15 -3.96
C ASP A 36 1.71 -7.96 -3.16
N HIS A 37 2.20 -8.79 -2.22
CA HIS A 37 1.36 -9.54 -1.31
C HIS A 37 0.98 -8.67 -0.11
N VAL A 38 -0.32 -8.53 0.16
CA VAL A 38 -0.79 -7.79 1.35
C VAL A 38 -0.35 -8.52 2.61
N VAL A 39 -0.69 -9.82 2.71
CA VAL A 39 -0.09 -10.72 3.69
C VAL A 39 1.13 -11.35 3.01
N PRO A 40 2.33 -11.13 3.53
CA PRO A 40 3.54 -11.62 2.86
C PRO A 40 3.60 -13.16 2.86
N VAL A 41 4.31 -13.70 1.88
CA VAL A 41 4.47 -15.16 1.73
C VAL A 41 5.04 -15.79 3.00
N VAL A 42 5.99 -15.12 3.66
CA VAL A 42 6.59 -15.60 4.92
C VAL A 42 5.58 -15.71 6.06
N ALA A 43 4.46 -14.99 5.97
CA ALA A 43 3.37 -15.04 6.95
C ALA A 43 2.19 -15.89 6.47
N GLY A 44 2.38 -16.69 5.43
CA GLY A 44 1.36 -17.58 4.89
C GLY A 44 0.49 -16.98 3.79
N GLY A 45 0.81 -15.79 3.30
CA GLY A 45 0.06 -15.15 2.23
C GLY A 45 0.19 -15.88 0.90
N GLN A 46 -0.92 -15.95 0.17
CA GLN A 46 -0.99 -16.66 -1.11
C GLN A 46 -1.04 -15.67 -2.28
N SER A 47 -0.68 -16.15 -3.48
CA SER A 47 -0.72 -15.35 -4.71
C SER A 47 -2.09 -15.43 -5.35
N THR A 48 -3.08 -14.87 -4.66
CA THR A 48 -4.48 -14.83 -5.12
C THR A 48 -4.92 -13.39 -5.28
N SER A 49 -5.98 -13.16 -6.07
CA SER A 49 -6.49 -11.80 -6.28
C SER A 49 -6.93 -11.14 -4.98
N GLU A 50 -7.33 -11.94 -3.98
CA GLU A 50 -7.75 -11.46 -2.66
C GLU A 50 -6.60 -11.03 -1.76
N ASN A 51 -5.36 -11.35 -2.14
CA ASN A 51 -4.16 -11.03 -1.37
C ASN A 51 -3.13 -10.22 -2.15
N LEU A 52 -3.43 -9.81 -3.35
CA LEU A 52 -2.51 -9.04 -4.17
C LEU A 52 -2.98 -7.59 -4.30
N ALA A 53 -2.02 -6.67 -4.28
CA ALA A 53 -2.28 -5.24 -4.45
C ALA A 53 -1.16 -4.62 -5.29
N LEU A 54 -1.49 -3.57 -6.03
CA LEU A 54 -0.49 -2.81 -6.77
C LEU A 54 0.14 -1.78 -5.84
N ALA A 55 1.46 -1.76 -5.76
CA ALA A 55 2.20 -0.86 -4.89
C ALA A 55 3.36 -0.23 -5.64
N CYS A 56 3.64 1.05 -5.34
CA CYS A 56 4.85 1.68 -5.84
C CYS A 56 6.07 1.06 -5.15
N VAL A 57 7.24 1.22 -5.77
CA VAL A 57 8.50 0.65 -5.25
C VAL A 57 8.73 1.07 -3.79
N SER A 58 8.51 2.35 -3.48
CA SER A 58 8.76 2.86 -2.14
C SER A 58 7.80 2.28 -1.10
N CYS A 59 6.49 2.21 -1.38
CA CYS A 59 5.52 1.60 -0.47
C CYS A 59 5.81 0.11 -0.29
N SER A 60 6.12 -0.60 -1.37
CA SER A 60 6.44 -2.02 -1.32
C SER A 60 7.67 -2.29 -0.45
N LEU A 61 8.76 -1.55 -0.65
CA LEU A 61 9.99 -1.71 0.13
C LEU A 61 9.80 -1.35 1.60
N ARG A 62 9.11 -0.26 1.90
CA ARG A 62 8.92 0.19 3.28
C ARG A 62 7.94 -0.68 4.05
N LYS A 63 6.90 -1.18 3.39
CA LYS A 63 6.00 -2.14 3.99
C LYS A 63 6.74 -3.45 4.30
N GLY A 64 7.50 -3.97 3.33
CA GLY A 64 8.21 -5.24 3.47
C GLY A 64 7.25 -6.35 3.92
N ALA A 65 7.62 -7.06 4.97
CA ALA A 65 6.80 -8.13 5.55
C ALA A 65 5.97 -7.66 6.75
N ARG A 66 5.82 -6.36 6.96
CA ARG A 66 5.09 -5.82 8.11
C ARG A 66 3.60 -6.03 7.96
N LEU A 67 2.95 -6.40 9.05
CA LEU A 67 1.49 -6.49 9.17
C LEU A 67 0.96 -5.50 10.18
N VAL A 68 1.80 -5.01 11.08
CA VAL A 68 1.42 -4.12 12.18
C VAL A 68 2.44 -3.00 12.32
N MET A 69 2.01 -1.91 12.96
CA MET A 69 2.87 -0.79 13.32
C MET A 69 2.24 -0.04 14.49
N VAL A 70 3.05 0.70 15.22
CA VAL A 70 2.55 1.54 16.32
C VAL A 70 1.92 2.81 15.74
N ASP A 71 0.70 3.14 16.18
CA ASP A 71 0.08 4.42 15.87
C ASP A 71 0.85 5.52 16.61
N PRO A 72 1.43 6.51 15.89
CA PRO A 72 2.23 7.55 16.53
C PRO A 72 1.43 8.45 17.46
N HIS A 73 0.11 8.48 17.32
CA HIS A 73 -0.75 9.33 18.14
C HIS A 73 -1.14 8.68 19.47
N THR A 74 -1.49 7.40 19.44
CA THR A 74 -1.97 6.68 20.63
C THR A 74 -0.92 5.81 21.29
N GLY A 75 0.13 5.43 20.56
CA GLY A 75 1.15 4.48 21.03
C GLY A 75 0.71 3.03 20.96
N GLU A 76 -0.48 2.74 20.45
CA GLU A 76 -0.99 1.38 20.32
C GLU A 76 -0.53 0.73 19.03
N GLU A 77 -0.24 -0.58 19.11
CA GLU A 77 0.04 -1.38 17.93
C GLU A 77 -1.26 -1.67 17.19
N VAL A 78 -1.28 -1.38 15.90
CA VAL A 78 -2.44 -1.58 15.04
C VAL A 78 -2.04 -2.28 13.76
N VAL A 79 -3.02 -2.93 13.11
CA VAL A 79 -2.83 -3.57 11.81
C VAL A 79 -2.72 -2.48 10.75
N LEU A 80 -1.79 -2.66 9.80
CA LEU A 80 -1.64 -1.75 8.67
C LEU A 80 -2.84 -1.81 7.75
N PHE A 81 -3.04 -0.74 6.98
CA PHE A 81 -4.10 -0.67 5.97
C PHE A 81 -3.99 -1.84 5.00
N ASP A 82 -5.12 -2.51 4.76
CA ASP A 82 -5.24 -3.63 3.83
C ASP A 82 -6.13 -3.20 2.66
N PRO A 83 -5.57 -2.96 1.46
CA PRO A 83 -6.36 -2.47 0.32
C PRO A 83 -7.40 -3.47 -0.18
N ARG A 84 -7.35 -4.74 0.26
CA ARG A 84 -8.36 -5.75 -0.10
C ARG A 84 -9.57 -5.76 0.83
N ARG A 85 -9.38 -5.33 2.09
CA ARG A 85 -10.42 -5.38 3.13
C ARG A 85 -10.93 -4.01 3.52
N ASP A 86 -10.06 -3.00 3.46
CA ASP A 86 -10.35 -1.68 3.99
C ASP A 86 -10.65 -0.70 2.85
N ALA A 87 -11.50 0.28 3.10
CA ALA A 87 -11.71 1.36 2.17
C ALA A 87 -10.72 2.49 2.46
N TRP A 88 -9.98 2.91 1.46
CA TRP A 88 -8.92 3.90 1.60
C TRP A 88 -9.42 5.19 2.26
N ARG A 89 -10.56 5.71 1.80
CA ARG A 89 -11.13 6.97 2.29
C ARG A 89 -11.61 6.92 3.75
N LEU A 90 -11.75 5.74 4.34
CA LEU A 90 -12.09 5.61 5.76
C LEU A 90 -10.88 5.80 6.66
N HIS A 91 -9.67 5.62 6.12
CA HIS A 91 -8.43 5.68 6.89
C HIS A 91 -7.55 6.86 6.51
N PHE A 92 -7.77 7.45 5.34
CA PHE A 92 -6.94 8.52 4.80
C PHE A 92 -7.80 9.61 4.17
N ARG A 93 -7.20 10.79 4.08
CA ARG A 93 -7.73 11.88 3.26
C ARG A 93 -6.58 12.63 2.61
N TRP A 94 -6.88 13.32 1.53
CA TRP A 94 -5.92 14.23 0.90
C TRP A 94 -5.99 15.59 1.58
N ASP A 95 -4.82 16.16 1.83
CA ASP A 95 -4.66 17.56 2.22
C ASP A 95 -3.70 18.17 1.19
N GLY A 96 -4.25 18.76 0.13
CA GLY A 96 -3.47 19.11 -1.03
C GLY A 96 -2.85 17.86 -1.66
N VAL A 97 -1.52 17.80 -1.73
CA VAL A 97 -0.78 16.65 -2.25
C VAL A 97 -0.34 15.68 -1.15
N ARG A 98 -0.68 15.98 0.11
CA ARG A 98 -0.30 15.16 1.25
C ARG A 98 -1.41 14.18 1.61
N VAL A 99 -1.03 12.99 2.01
CA VAL A 99 -1.94 11.98 2.57
C VAL A 99 -1.95 12.12 4.08
N VAL A 100 -3.14 12.25 4.67
CA VAL A 100 -3.32 12.34 6.13
C VAL A 100 -4.03 11.09 6.60
N GLY A 101 -3.48 10.42 7.61
CA GLY A 101 -4.16 9.30 8.29
C GLY A 101 -5.20 9.85 9.27
N ILE A 102 -6.43 9.36 9.17
CA ILE A 102 -7.55 9.83 10.00
C ILE A 102 -8.04 8.77 10.98
N THR A 103 -7.41 7.62 11.01
CA THR A 103 -7.64 6.53 11.98
C THR A 103 -6.29 6.06 12.52
N PRO A 104 -6.28 5.28 13.62
CA PRO A 104 -5.03 4.66 14.09
C PRO A 104 -4.32 3.86 12.98
N THR A 105 -5.05 3.03 12.25
CA THR A 105 -4.53 2.28 11.10
C THR A 105 -3.98 3.21 10.02
N GLY A 106 -4.72 4.28 9.68
CA GLY A 106 -4.27 5.25 8.68
C GLY A 106 -2.99 5.96 9.09
N ARG A 107 -2.91 6.44 10.33
CA ARG A 107 -1.72 7.14 10.85
C ARG A 107 -0.50 6.22 10.89
N ALA A 108 -0.70 5.00 11.38
CA ALA A 108 0.40 4.02 11.43
C ALA A 108 0.90 3.66 10.03
N THR A 109 0.00 3.54 9.05
CA THR A 109 0.34 3.21 7.67
C THR A 109 1.09 4.37 6.99
N VAL A 110 0.63 5.61 7.15
CA VAL A 110 1.33 6.79 6.60
C VAL A 110 2.76 6.82 7.12
N MET A 111 2.96 6.56 8.40
CA MET A 111 4.29 6.56 9.00
C MET A 111 5.14 5.38 8.52
N ALA A 112 4.60 4.17 8.56
CA ALA A 112 5.34 2.96 8.18
C ALA A 112 5.81 3.00 6.72
N LEU A 113 4.96 3.47 5.82
CA LEU A 113 5.24 3.48 4.39
C LEU A 113 5.82 4.82 3.90
N HIS A 114 6.01 5.79 4.78
CA HIS A 114 6.49 7.14 4.42
C HIS A 114 5.72 7.70 3.23
N MET A 115 4.39 7.73 3.32
CA MET A 115 3.54 8.06 2.18
C MET A 115 3.70 9.51 1.68
N ASN A 116 4.18 10.41 2.53
CA ASN A 116 4.41 11.81 2.20
C ASN A 116 5.90 12.10 1.94
N ARG A 117 6.47 11.34 1.04
CA ARG A 117 7.86 11.51 0.67
C ARG A 117 8.07 12.82 -0.09
N PRO A 118 9.25 13.48 0.05
CA PRO A 118 9.56 14.62 -0.79
C PRO A 118 9.53 14.23 -2.26
N VAL A 119 8.98 15.12 -3.09
CA VAL A 119 9.05 14.95 -4.54
C VAL A 119 10.48 15.28 -4.95
N VAL A 120 11.18 14.31 -5.52
CA VAL A 120 12.50 14.51 -6.08
C VAL A 120 12.30 15.00 -7.52
N SER A 121 12.62 16.26 -7.74
CA SER A 121 12.56 16.84 -9.08
C SER A 121 13.90 16.69 -9.78
#